data_faf1741e43d04128e745d2b5ac008bfb
#
_entry.id   faf1741e43d04128e745d2b5ac008bfb
#
_cell.length_a   1.000
_cell.length_b   1.000
_cell.length_c   1.000
_cell.angle_alpha   90.00
_cell.angle_beta   90.00
_cell.angle_gamma   90.00
#
_symmetry.space_group_name_H-M   'P 1'
#
loop_
_entity.id
_entity.type
_entity.pdbx_description
1 polymer ?
#
loop_
_entity_poly.entity_id
_entity_poly.type
_entity_poly.pdbx_seq_one_letter_code
_entity_poly.pdbx_strand_id
1 'polypeptide(L)'
;MKKKGVIVLFAVITTISSIVLIEYNFGEKEQATAVDSTKMEDDIIITTNRSSEKEERIKRKIETKYEGEALNTSEKDGKIKIHSEKDEESRTIAVLDNYEKLELLETLPFGWFKVKLKDGQIGYADSRYVRTRAIPPHKYDENSSDWFIKFDESDQTIYIYNEGELILENKGSSGIWDSFTPKGIFEIEKDRRGEWAYVPRFQQGMKYWVGFKGSYLFHSVPFTEDGRIIEEEAKKLGEPSSHGCIRLPIAVAKYIYDNVPDGSIVVIE
;
A
#
# COMPACT_ATOMS: atom_id res chain seq x y z
N MET A 1 32.40 -9.49 -49.43
CA MET A 1 32.34 -10.05 -48.05
C MET A 1 33.13 -9.10 -47.12
N LYS A 2 32.45 -8.33 -46.30
CA LYS A 2 33.08 -7.42 -45.30
C LYS A 2 33.41 -8.26 -44.03
N LYS A 3 34.69 -8.24 -43.64
CA LYS A 3 35.15 -8.91 -42.42
C LYS A 3 34.75 -8.04 -41.20
N LYS A 4 34.01 -8.65 -40.29
CA LYS A 4 33.72 -8.05 -38.96
C LYS A 4 34.93 -8.34 -38.04
N GLY A 5 35.49 -7.31 -37.45
CA GLY A 5 36.50 -7.41 -36.41
C GLY A 5 35.87 -7.15 -35.04
N VAL A 6 36.18 -8.00 -34.09
CA VAL A 6 35.76 -7.81 -32.68
C VAL A 6 37.00 -7.33 -31.92
N ILE A 7 36.90 -6.20 -31.28
CA ILE A 7 37.94 -5.71 -30.34
C ILE A 7 37.36 -5.91 -28.93
N VAL A 8 38.06 -6.71 -28.15
CA VAL A 8 37.73 -6.92 -26.71
C VAL A 8 38.61 -5.98 -25.90
N LEU A 9 38.01 -5.01 -25.25
CA LEU A 9 38.69 -4.14 -24.30
C LEU A 9 38.49 -4.72 -22.88
N PHE A 10 39.55 -5.13 -22.24
CA PHE A 10 39.57 -5.52 -20.84
C PHE A 10 39.76 -4.27 -19.96
N ALA A 11 38.74 -3.87 -19.25
CA ALA A 11 38.89 -2.94 -18.15
C ALA A 11 39.05 -3.74 -16.85
N VAL A 12 40.24 -3.73 -16.28
CA VAL A 12 40.52 -4.33 -14.99
C VAL A 12 40.10 -3.34 -13.91
N ILE A 13 38.91 -3.50 -13.39
CA ILE A 13 38.53 -2.96 -12.08
C ILE A 13 38.07 -4.16 -11.25
N THR A 14 38.71 -4.35 -10.14
CA THR A 14 38.49 -5.44 -9.20
C THR A 14 37.04 -5.54 -8.77
N THR A 15 36.47 -6.75 -8.95
CA THR A 15 35.12 -7.23 -8.54
C THR A 15 33.93 -6.73 -9.34
N ILE A 16 33.49 -7.64 -10.21
CA ILE A 16 32.29 -7.80 -11.03
C ILE A 16 32.59 -7.68 -12.54
N SER A 17 32.72 -8.85 -13.17
CA SER A 17 32.91 -8.97 -14.63
C SER A 17 31.59 -8.68 -15.36
N SER A 18 31.51 -7.55 -16.05
CA SER A 18 30.51 -7.32 -17.08
C SER A 18 31.23 -7.22 -18.43
N ILE A 19 30.94 -8.16 -19.32
CA ILE A 19 31.43 -8.12 -20.70
C ILE A 19 30.46 -7.26 -21.51
N VAL A 20 30.94 -6.12 -22.01
CA VAL A 20 30.19 -5.29 -22.97
C VAL A 20 30.72 -5.58 -24.37
N LEU A 21 29.88 -6.16 -25.22
CA LEU A 21 30.15 -6.34 -26.66
C LEU A 21 29.64 -5.11 -27.42
N ILE A 22 30.56 -4.38 -28.05
CA ILE A 22 30.22 -3.27 -28.95
C ILE A 22 30.58 -3.70 -30.39
N GLU A 23 29.56 -3.80 -31.25
CA GLU A 23 29.76 -4.01 -32.68
C GLU A 23 29.96 -2.67 -33.40
N TYR A 24 31.08 -2.52 -34.14
CA TYR A 24 31.34 -1.40 -35.00
C TYR A 24 31.24 -1.81 -36.48
N ASN A 25 30.46 -1.04 -37.24
CA ASN A 25 30.44 -1.11 -38.71
C ASN A 25 31.41 -0.09 -39.29
N PHE A 26 32.41 -0.56 -40.04
CA PHE A 26 33.28 0.30 -40.82
C PHE A 26 32.66 0.57 -42.19
N GLY A 27 32.29 1.81 -42.41
CA GLY A 27 31.95 2.36 -43.73
C GLY A 27 32.16 3.87 -43.72
N GLU A 28 33.11 4.29 -44.53
CA GLU A 28 33.46 5.65 -44.95
C GLU A 28 34.24 6.57 -43.98
N LYS A 29 35.25 7.21 -44.59
CA LYS A 29 36.18 8.16 -43.96
C LYS A 29 35.42 9.41 -43.54
N GLU A 30 35.33 9.69 -42.27
CA GLU A 30 35.15 11.05 -41.77
C GLU A 30 36.30 11.44 -40.84
N GLN A 31 36.67 12.71 -40.92
CA GLN A 31 37.76 13.31 -40.17
C GLN A 31 37.53 13.15 -38.68
N ALA A 32 38.53 12.64 -37.98
CA ALA A 32 38.52 12.57 -36.52
C ALA A 32 38.51 13.99 -35.94
N THR A 33 37.37 14.47 -35.52
CA THR A 33 37.31 15.59 -34.56
C THR A 33 37.70 15.03 -33.19
N ALA A 34 38.65 15.71 -32.55
CA ALA A 34 39.08 15.36 -31.21
C ALA A 34 37.86 15.35 -30.27
N VAL A 35 37.50 14.16 -29.77
CA VAL A 35 36.50 14.02 -28.74
C VAL A 35 37.09 14.57 -27.46
N ASP A 36 36.42 15.56 -26.88
CA ASP A 36 36.78 16.18 -25.61
C ASP A 36 36.74 15.13 -24.48
N SER A 37 37.92 14.70 -24.03
CA SER A 37 38.09 13.68 -23.02
C SER A 37 37.43 14.07 -21.68
N THR A 38 37.27 15.35 -21.40
CA THR A 38 36.61 15.86 -20.19
C THR A 38 35.13 15.53 -20.17
N LYS A 39 34.46 15.55 -21.32
CA LYS A 39 33.01 15.24 -21.41
C LYS A 39 32.72 13.76 -21.21
N MET A 40 33.63 12.87 -21.62
CA MET A 40 33.49 11.41 -21.35
C MET A 40 33.69 11.07 -19.87
N GLU A 41 34.63 11.76 -19.19
CA GLU A 41 34.83 11.56 -17.74
C GLU A 41 33.61 12.03 -16.92
N ASP A 42 33.05 13.18 -17.27
CA ASP A 42 31.84 13.71 -16.62
C ASP A 42 30.63 12.78 -16.82
N ASP A 43 30.42 12.25 -18.01
CA ASP A 43 29.33 11.30 -18.30
C ASP A 43 29.51 9.96 -17.56
N ILE A 44 30.73 9.47 -17.37
CA ILE A 44 31.05 8.28 -16.58
C ILE A 44 30.82 8.54 -15.09
N ILE A 45 31.19 9.70 -14.58
CA ILE A 45 30.97 10.08 -13.18
C ILE A 45 29.48 10.21 -12.86
N ILE A 46 28.70 10.81 -13.76
CA ILE A 46 27.24 10.95 -13.61
C ILE A 46 26.57 9.58 -13.61
N THR A 47 27.01 8.65 -14.46
CA THR A 47 26.43 7.30 -14.54
C THR A 47 26.76 6.46 -13.31
N THR A 48 28.00 6.54 -12.80
CA THR A 48 28.40 5.84 -11.55
C THR A 48 27.72 6.42 -10.33
N ASN A 49 27.53 7.73 -10.24
CA ASN A 49 26.80 8.35 -9.13
C ASN A 49 25.32 7.93 -9.12
N ARG A 50 24.65 7.89 -10.29
CA ARG A 50 23.27 7.40 -10.40
C ARG A 50 23.12 5.92 -10.00
N SER A 51 24.09 5.07 -10.33
CA SER A 51 24.05 3.65 -9.94
C SER A 51 24.26 3.50 -8.43
N SER A 52 25.21 4.24 -7.83
CA SER A 52 25.44 4.21 -6.39
C SER A 52 24.26 4.76 -5.58
N GLU A 53 23.62 5.85 -6.03
CA GLU A 53 22.40 6.38 -5.41
C GLU A 53 21.22 5.39 -5.51
N LYS A 54 21.11 4.69 -6.64
CA LYS A 54 20.08 3.65 -6.81
C LYS A 54 20.34 2.45 -5.90
N GLU A 55 21.60 2.00 -5.77
CA GLU A 55 21.99 0.92 -4.85
C GLU A 55 21.80 1.33 -3.40
N GLU A 56 22.12 2.56 -3.01
CA GLU A 56 21.84 3.08 -1.66
C GLU A 56 20.34 3.19 -1.38
N ARG A 57 19.52 3.63 -2.35
CA ARG A 57 18.06 3.64 -2.22
C ARG A 57 17.51 2.22 -2.06
N ILE A 58 18.04 1.26 -2.82
CA ILE A 58 17.66 -0.15 -2.70
C ILE A 58 18.08 -0.69 -1.33
N LYS A 59 19.31 -0.43 -0.87
CA LYS A 59 19.77 -0.82 0.48
C LYS A 59 18.90 -0.20 1.57
N ARG A 60 18.64 1.12 1.54
CA ARG A 60 17.75 1.78 2.51
C ARG A 60 16.35 1.18 2.50
N LYS A 61 15.81 0.80 1.34
CA LYS A 61 14.51 0.14 1.22
C LYS A 61 14.49 -1.28 1.80
N ILE A 62 15.64 -1.99 1.73
CA ILE A 62 15.81 -3.33 2.31
C ILE A 62 16.00 -3.25 3.84
N GLU A 63 16.59 -2.18 4.36
CA GLU A 63 16.82 -1.98 5.79
C GLU A 63 15.64 -1.27 6.51
N THR A 64 14.62 -0.82 5.77
CA THR A 64 13.45 -0.18 6.38
C THR A 64 12.66 -1.22 7.16
N LYS A 65 12.66 -1.07 8.49
CA LYS A 65 11.79 -1.85 9.37
C LYS A 65 10.42 -1.21 9.43
N TYR A 66 9.40 -2.02 9.19
CA TYR A 66 8.02 -1.60 9.35
C TYR A 66 7.57 -1.97 10.77
N GLU A 67 7.18 -0.97 11.54
CA GLU A 67 6.71 -1.15 12.91
C GLU A 67 5.20 -1.05 12.99
N GLY A 68 4.60 -1.93 13.79
CA GLY A 68 3.22 -1.86 14.20
C GLY A 68 3.09 -1.83 15.71
N GLU A 69 1.96 -1.38 16.19
CA GLU A 69 1.52 -1.49 17.58
C GLU A 69 0.26 -2.32 17.66
N ALA A 70 0.25 -3.29 18.55
CA ALA A 70 -0.95 -4.03 18.88
C ALA A 70 -1.98 -3.09 19.52
N LEU A 71 -3.20 -3.03 19.00
CA LEU A 71 -4.26 -2.19 19.57
C LEU A 71 -5.64 -2.76 19.24
N ASN A 72 -6.39 -3.15 20.28
CA ASN A 72 -7.79 -3.51 20.15
C ASN A 72 -8.67 -2.30 20.45
N THR A 73 -9.19 -1.68 19.40
CA THR A 73 -10.05 -0.48 19.51
C THR A 73 -11.47 -0.79 19.99
N SER A 74 -11.87 -2.07 19.96
CA SER A 74 -13.21 -2.51 20.39
C SER A 74 -13.30 -2.76 21.88
N GLU A 75 -12.18 -3.10 22.54
CA GLU A 75 -12.11 -3.44 23.96
C GLU A 75 -10.92 -2.75 24.60
N LYS A 76 -11.18 -1.90 25.61
CA LYS A 76 -10.14 -1.09 26.28
C LYS A 76 -9.00 -1.93 26.87
N ASP A 77 -9.30 -3.13 27.38
CA ASP A 77 -8.33 -4.07 27.94
C ASP A 77 -8.22 -5.34 27.06
N GLY A 78 -8.57 -5.19 25.77
CA GLY A 78 -8.57 -6.29 24.82
C GLY A 78 -7.17 -6.85 24.59
N LYS A 79 -7.08 -8.16 24.51
CA LYS A 79 -5.86 -8.88 24.17
C LYS A 79 -5.83 -9.13 22.67
N ILE A 80 -4.64 -9.03 22.08
CA ILE A 80 -4.42 -9.26 20.66
C ILE A 80 -3.73 -10.61 20.49
N LYS A 81 -4.36 -11.53 19.77
CA LYS A 81 -3.81 -12.84 19.49
C LYS A 81 -2.87 -12.78 18.30
N ILE A 82 -1.73 -13.44 18.43
CA ILE A 82 -0.82 -13.75 17.33
C ILE A 82 -1.00 -15.22 16.98
N HIS A 83 -1.22 -15.49 15.72
CA HIS A 83 -1.62 -16.80 15.20
C HIS A 83 -0.44 -17.53 14.57
N SER A 84 -0.51 -18.88 14.55
CA SER A 84 0.50 -19.71 13.88
C SER A 84 0.38 -19.65 12.34
N GLU A 85 -0.81 -19.28 11.83
CA GLU A 85 -1.14 -19.13 10.42
C GLU A 85 -2.01 -17.89 10.23
N LYS A 86 -2.22 -17.44 8.98
CA LYS A 86 -3.13 -16.32 8.64
C LYS A 86 -4.61 -16.77 8.71
N ASP A 87 -5.02 -17.22 9.86
CA ASP A 87 -6.36 -17.74 10.14
C ASP A 87 -6.67 -17.52 11.62
N GLU A 88 -7.83 -16.90 11.90
CA GLU A 88 -8.31 -16.60 13.27
C GLU A 88 -8.55 -17.87 14.11
N GLU A 89 -8.86 -19.00 13.48
CA GLU A 89 -9.07 -20.29 14.12
C GLU A 89 -7.77 -21.07 14.34
N SER A 90 -6.64 -20.63 13.76
CA SER A 90 -5.37 -21.29 13.95
C SER A 90 -4.85 -21.09 15.38
N ARG A 91 -3.88 -21.93 15.76
CA ARG A 91 -3.32 -21.90 17.12
C ARG A 91 -2.77 -20.52 17.47
N THR A 92 -3.20 -19.95 18.59
CA THR A 92 -2.59 -18.77 19.19
C THR A 92 -1.19 -19.10 19.71
N ILE A 93 -0.15 -18.42 19.24
CA ILE A 93 1.23 -18.62 19.64
C ILE A 93 1.72 -17.57 20.63
N ALA A 94 1.10 -16.39 20.63
CA ALA A 94 1.36 -15.32 21.59
C ALA A 94 0.09 -14.47 21.78
N VAL A 95 0.07 -13.72 22.87
CA VAL A 95 -0.98 -12.77 23.19
C VAL A 95 -0.33 -11.48 23.64
N LEU A 96 -0.67 -10.37 22.97
CA LEU A 96 -0.11 -9.05 23.21
C LEU A 96 -1.10 -8.17 23.97
N ASP A 97 -0.57 -7.28 24.77
CA ASP A 97 -1.32 -6.16 25.33
C ASP A 97 -1.39 -4.99 24.34
N ASN A 98 -2.35 -4.08 24.55
CA ASN A 98 -2.39 -2.84 23.78
C ASN A 98 -1.08 -2.08 23.90
N TYR A 99 -0.65 -1.48 22.78
CA TYR A 99 0.57 -0.70 22.60
C TYR A 99 1.87 -1.52 22.59
N GLU A 100 1.81 -2.84 22.65
CA GLU A 100 2.99 -3.63 22.40
C GLU A 100 3.42 -3.53 20.93
N LYS A 101 4.74 -3.33 20.75
CA LYS A 101 5.34 -3.17 19.43
C LYS A 101 5.68 -4.52 18.81
N LEU A 102 5.53 -4.59 17.50
CA LEU A 102 5.88 -5.73 16.66
C LEU A 102 6.48 -5.23 15.34
N GLU A 103 7.34 -6.05 14.74
CA GLU A 103 7.92 -5.79 13.42
C GLU A 103 7.02 -6.43 12.36
N LEU A 104 6.59 -5.64 11.35
CA LEU A 104 5.84 -6.14 10.22
C LEU A 104 6.82 -6.64 9.16
N LEU A 105 6.76 -7.94 8.84
CA LEU A 105 7.66 -8.58 7.88
C LEU A 105 7.07 -8.62 6.47
N GLU A 106 5.77 -8.93 6.35
CA GLU A 106 5.07 -9.07 5.09
C GLU A 106 3.63 -8.57 5.21
N THR A 107 3.13 -7.90 4.18
CA THR A 107 1.71 -7.58 4.01
C THR A 107 1.05 -8.71 3.21
N LEU A 108 0.05 -9.35 3.79
CA LEU A 108 -0.61 -10.53 3.24
C LEU A 108 -2.06 -10.23 2.87
N PRO A 109 -2.65 -10.99 1.92
CA PRO A 109 -4.07 -10.85 1.56
C PRO A 109 -5.01 -11.06 2.76
N PHE A 110 -6.21 -10.51 2.63
CA PHE A 110 -7.31 -10.60 3.60
C PHE A 110 -7.03 -9.90 4.93
N GLY A 111 -6.18 -8.87 4.90
CA GLY A 111 -5.86 -8.06 6.08
C GLY A 111 -5.02 -8.80 7.10
N TRP A 112 -3.98 -9.50 6.67
CA TRP A 112 -3.03 -10.17 7.56
C TRP A 112 -1.64 -9.57 7.41
N PHE A 113 -0.89 -9.57 8.51
CA PHE A 113 0.55 -9.34 8.54
C PHE A 113 1.29 -10.56 9.05
N LYS A 114 2.39 -10.92 8.39
CA LYS A 114 3.41 -11.73 9.03
C LYS A 114 4.24 -10.83 9.91
N VAL A 115 4.39 -11.19 11.17
CA VAL A 115 4.97 -10.33 12.20
C VAL A 115 6.08 -11.04 12.96
N LYS A 116 7.00 -10.22 13.50
CA LYS A 116 8.03 -10.70 14.42
C LYS A 116 7.87 -9.98 15.76
N LEU A 117 7.82 -10.77 16.80
CA LEU A 117 7.70 -10.30 18.18
C LEU A 117 9.06 -9.91 18.77
N LYS A 118 9.05 -9.25 19.92
CA LYS A 118 10.29 -8.80 20.63
C LYS A 118 11.24 -9.93 20.99
N ASP A 119 10.71 -11.12 21.29
CA ASP A 119 11.48 -12.33 21.59
C ASP A 119 12.02 -13.06 20.36
N GLY A 120 11.71 -12.52 19.15
CA GLY A 120 12.11 -13.10 17.88
C GLY A 120 11.13 -14.12 17.29
N GLN A 121 10.06 -14.48 18.01
CA GLN A 121 9.02 -15.37 17.49
C GLN A 121 8.32 -14.76 16.28
N ILE A 122 8.03 -15.56 15.26
CA ILE A 122 7.33 -15.17 14.05
C ILE A 122 5.91 -15.77 14.10
N GLY A 123 4.92 -14.95 13.70
CA GLY A 123 3.53 -15.35 13.62
C GLY A 123 2.73 -14.45 12.68
N TYR A 124 1.41 -14.51 12.81
CA TYR A 124 0.49 -13.77 11.96
C TYR A 124 -0.48 -12.94 12.82
N ALA A 125 -0.65 -11.69 12.45
CA ALA A 125 -1.55 -10.75 13.12
C ALA A 125 -2.62 -10.26 12.13
N ASP A 126 -3.87 -10.20 12.59
CA ASP A 126 -4.93 -9.55 11.84
C ASP A 126 -4.73 -8.03 11.89
N SER A 127 -4.78 -7.38 10.73
CA SER A 127 -4.53 -5.94 10.59
C SER A 127 -5.54 -5.06 11.35
N ARG A 128 -6.73 -5.59 11.70
CA ARG A 128 -7.70 -4.90 12.56
C ARG A 128 -7.14 -4.54 13.94
N TYR A 129 -6.11 -5.26 14.35
CA TYR A 129 -5.47 -5.10 15.66
C TYR A 129 -4.02 -4.60 15.57
N VAL A 130 -3.61 -4.11 14.40
CA VAL A 130 -2.25 -3.61 14.16
C VAL A 130 -2.32 -2.19 13.64
N ARG A 131 -2.06 -1.23 14.52
CA ARG A 131 -1.92 0.17 14.14
C ARG A 131 -0.52 0.41 13.59
N THR A 132 -0.41 0.95 12.37
CA THR A 132 0.87 1.25 11.74
C THR A 132 0.79 2.49 10.84
N ARG A 133 1.92 3.17 10.64
CA ARG A 133 2.02 4.29 9.69
C ARG A 133 2.27 3.82 8.27
N ALA A 134 2.98 2.70 8.11
CA ALA A 134 3.33 2.15 6.80
C ALA A 134 3.34 0.63 6.84
N ILE A 135 3.03 0.00 5.72
CA ILE A 135 3.02 -1.45 5.55
C ILE A 135 4.22 -1.92 4.72
N PRO A 136 4.71 -3.15 4.93
CA PRO A 136 5.70 -3.76 4.04
C PRO A 136 5.26 -3.74 2.58
N PRO A 137 6.20 -3.60 1.62
CA PRO A 137 5.88 -3.63 0.20
C PRO A 137 5.14 -4.90 -0.20
N HIS A 138 4.19 -4.75 -1.10
CA HIS A 138 3.38 -5.84 -1.68
C HIS A 138 3.36 -5.75 -3.20
N LYS A 139 2.82 -6.77 -3.86
CA LYS A 139 2.78 -6.88 -5.33
C LYS A 139 1.46 -6.40 -5.96
N TYR A 140 0.50 -6.00 -5.13
CA TYR A 140 -0.82 -5.60 -5.61
C TYR A 140 -0.82 -4.17 -6.13
N ASP A 141 -1.33 -3.97 -7.32
CA ASP A 141 -1.46 -2.72 -8.04
C ASP A 141 -2.79 -2.69 -8.83
N GLU A 142 -3.00 -1.65 -9.61
CA GLU A 142 -4.20 -1.43 -10.41
C GLU A 142 -4.51 -2.53 -11.43
N ASN A 143 -3.55 -3.41 -11.74
CA ASN A 143 -3.70 -4.55 -12.65
C ASN A 143 -3.94 -5.88 -11.92
N SER A 144 -4.07 -5.85 -10.61
CA SER A 144 -4.17 -7.07 -9.79
C SER A 144 -5.56 -7.70 -9.79
N SER A 145 -6.58 -6.97 -10.25
CA SER A 145 -7.95 -7.45 -10.49
C SER A 145 -8.67 -6.52 -11.47
N ASP A 146 -9.78 -6.97 -12.06
CA ASP A 146 -10.58 -6.15 -12.98
C ASP A 146 -11.03 -4.84 -12.32
N TRP A 147 -11.42 -4.91 -11.04
CA TRP A 147 -11.67 -3.75 -10.21
C TRP A 147 -10.68 -3.68 -9.05
N PHE A 148 -10.05 -2.53 -8.89
CA PHE A 148 -9.06 -2.29 -7.85
C PHE A 148 -9.34 -0.97 -7.14
N ILE A 149 -9.35 -0.98 -5.80
CA ILE A 149 -9.48 0.22 -4.98
C ILE A 149 -8.18 0.41 -4.22
N LYS A 150 -7.61 1.60 -4.30
CA LYS A 150 -6.53 2.05 -3.43
C LYS A 150 -7.03 3.20 -2.55
N PHE A 151 -6.77 3.14 -1.26
CA PHE A 151 -6.91 4.29 -0.37
C PHE A 151 -5.53 4.63 0.21
N ASP A 152 -5.04 5.81 -0.13
CA ASP A 152 -3.80 6.37 0.42
C ASP A 152 -4.15 7.23 1.63
N GLU A 153 -3.79 6.71 2.82
CA GLU A 153 -4.10 7.40 4.08
C GLU A 153 -3.21 8.63 4.29
N SER A 154 -2.05 8.69 3.64
CA SER A 154 -1.11 9.82 3.81
C SER A 154 -1.67 11.13 3.28
N ASP A 155 -2.51 11.09 2.25
CA ASP A 155 -3.18 12.24 1.66
C ASP A 155 -4.71 12.12 1.64
N GLN A 156 -5.26 11.07 2.27
CA GLN A 156 -6.69 10.80 2.39
C GLN A 156 -7.39 10.71 1.05
N THR A 157 -6.78 10.02 0.08
CA THR A 157 -7.31 9.92 -1.29
C THR A 157 -7.68 8.48 -1.65
N ILE A 158 -8.86 8.32 -2.23
CA ILE A 158 -9.32 7.07 -2.82
C ILE A 158 -9.11 7.10 -4.33
N TYR A 159 -8.59 6.02 -4.87
CA TYR A 159 -8.42 5.75 -6.29
C TYR A 159 -9.19 4.49 -6.65
N ILE A 160 -10.00 4.54 -7.69
CA ILE A 160 -10.77 3.39 -8.19
C ILE A 160 -10.34 3.14 -9.62
N TYR A 161 -9.90 1.91 -9.89
CA TYR A 161 -9.46 1.47 -11.20
C TYR A 161 -10.39 0.37 -11.72
N ASN A 162 -10.55 0.33 -13.03
CA ASN A 162 -11.18 -0.78 -13.73
C ASN A 162 -10.31 -1.17 -14.92
N GLU A 163 -9.95 -2.46 -15.02
CA GLU A 163 -9.05 -2.99 -16.06
C GLU A 163 -7.73 -2.19 -16.18
N GLY A 164 -7.17 -1.76 -15.04
CA GLY A 164 -5.95 -0.96 -14.96
C GLY A 164 -6.12 0.54 -15.25
N GLU A 165 -7.28 0.99 -15.70
CA GLU A 165 -7.57 2.41 -15.97
C GLU A 165 -8.13 3.12 -14.74
N LEU A 166 -7.61 4.31 -14.43
CA LEU A 166 -8.12 5.15 -13.34
C LEU A 166 -9.50 5.71 -13.71
N ILE A 167 -10.54 5.25 -13.02
CA ILE A 167 -11.92 5.67 -13.24
C ILE A 167 -12.30 6.85 -12.35
N LEU A 168 -11.82 6.86 -11.10
CA LEU A 168 -12.19 7.86 -10.13
C LEU A 168 -11.07 8.12 -9.14
N GLU A 169 -10.83 9.40 -8.84
CA GLU A 169 -9.98 9.89 -7.76
C GLU A 169 -10.78 10.89 -6.92
N ASN A 170 -10.74 10.77 -5.61
CA ASN A 170 -11.43 11.73 -4.71
C ASN A 170 -10.87 11.70 -3.30
N LYS A 171 -11.14 12.75 -2.52
CA LYS A 171 -10.84 12.76 -1.09
C LYS A 171 -11.82 11.86 -0.32
N GLY A 172 -11.28 11.18 0.69
CA GLY A 172 -12.02 10.42 1.70
C GLY A 172 -11.54 10.80 3.09
N SER A 173 -11.99 10.07 4.10
CA SER A 173 -11.55 10.23 5.49
C SER A 173 -11.45 8.89 6.18
N SER A 174 -10.24 8.53 6.58
CA SER A 174 -9.97 7.34 7.39
C SER A 174 -10.30 7.55 8.87
N GLY A 175 -10.03 6.53 9.67
CA GLY A 175 -10.10 6.58 11.13
C GLY A 175 -9.05 7.50 11.74
N ILE A 176 -9.42 8.11 12.89
CA ILE A 176 -8.43 8.81 13.72
C ILE A 176 -7.42 7.81 14.30
N TRP A 177 -6.25 8.30 14.73
CA TRP A 177 -5.14 7.44 15.18
C TRP A 177 -5.51 6.39 16.23
N ASP A 178 -6.40 6.72 17.18
CA ASP A 178 -6.84 5.80 18.24
C ASP A 178 -8.08 4.95 17.88
N SER A 179 -8.60 5.15 16.68
CA SER A 179 -9.68 4.34 16.06
C SER A 179 -9.35 4.15 14.59
N PHE A 180 -8.15 3.64 14.31
CA PHE A 180 -7.53 3.61 13.00
C PHE A 180 -8.29 2.75 11.98
N THR A 181 -8.10 3.08 10.71
CA THR A 181 -8.45 2.20 9.59
C THR A 181 -7.34 1.17 9.44
N PRO A 182 -7.65 -0.14 9.40
CA PRO A 182 -6.63 -1.17 9.20
C PRO A 182 -6.00 -0.99 7.82
N LYS A 183 -4.66 -0.97 7.79
CA LYS A 183 -3.88 -0.99 6.56
C LYS A 183 -3.65 -2.42 6.08
N GLY A 184 -3.47 -2.60 4.77
CA GLY A 184 -3.21 -3.92 4.20
C GLY A 184 -3.92 -4.16 2.87
N ILE A 185 -4.03 -5.44 2.51
CA ILE A 185 -4.67 -5.92 1.29
C ILE A 185 -5.95 -6.65 1.68
N PHE A 186 -7.06 -6.19 1.15
CA PHE A 186 -8.40 -6.67 1.43
C PHE A 186 -9.14 -7.00 0.13
N GLU A 187 -10.38 -7.44 0.27
CA GLU A 187 -11.32 -7.58 -0.82
C GLU A 187 -12.67 -6.96 -0.42
N ILE A 188 -13.45 -6.52 -1.40
CA ILE A 188 -14.86 -6.22 -1.15
C ILE A 188 -15.55 -7.51 -0.69
N GLU A 189 -16.08 -7.48 0.53
CA GLU A 189 -16.69 -8.65 1.16
C GLU A 189 -18.00 -9.04 0.47
N LYS A 190 -18.18 -10.34 0.27
CA LYS A 190 -19.37 -10.89 -0.38
C LYS A 190 -20.64 -10.56 0.40
N ASP A 191 -21.65 -10.08 -0.31
CA ASP A 191 -22.99 -9.76 0.24
C ASP A 191 -22.96 -8.75 1.42
N ARG A 192 -21.88 -7.95 1.52
CA ARG A 192 -21.66 -6.98 2.60
C ARG A 192 -21.81 -5.55 2.09
N ARG A 193 -23.02 -5.19 1.67
CA ARG A 193 -23.36 -3.83 1.22
C ARG A 193 -24.82 -3.48 1.50
N GLY A 194 -25.11 -2.19 1.61
CA GLY A 194 -26.45 -1.71 1.80
C GLY A 194 -26.62 -0.22 1.54
N GLU A 195 -27.83 0.19 1.22
CA GLU A 195 -28.15 1.58 0.91
C GLU A 195 -28.16 2.49 2.14
N TRP A 196 -28.53 1.96 3.29
CA TRP A 196 -28.66 2.69 4.54
C TRP A 196 -28.31 1.85 5.74
N ALA A 197 -27.65 2.47 6.72
CA ALA A 197 -27.50 1.93 8.05
C ALA A 197 -27.42 3.09 9.06
N TYR A 198 -27.88 2.86 10.29
CA TYR A 198 -27.73 3.79 11.41
C TYR A 198 -27.02 3.10 12.56
N VAL A 199 -26.04 3.77 13.16
CA VAL A 199 -25.24 3.25 14.26
C VAL A 199 -25.55 4.07 15.52
N PRO A 200 -26.44 3.60 16.41
CA PRO A 200 -26.92 4.34 17.57
C PRO A 200 -25.80 4.84 18.50
N ARG A 201 -24.76 4.01 18.72
CA ARG A 201 -23.63 4.39 19.60
C ARG A 201 -22.85 5.63 19.13
N PHE A 202 -22.89 5.92 17.83
CA PHE A 202 -22.26 7.09 17.23
C PHE A 202 -23.26 8.18 16.87
N GLN A 203 -24.56 7.88 16.98
CA GLN A 203 -25.66 8.74 16.50
C GLN A 203 -25.47 9.18 15.06
N GLN A 204 -24.97 8.28 14.20
CA GLN A 204 -24.66 8.54 12.82
C GLN A 204 -25.24 7.47 11.91
N GLY A 205 -25.91 7.93 10.85
CA GLY A 205 -26.33 7.13 9.71
C GLY A 205 -25.30 7.21 8.58
N MET A 206 -25.35 6.24 7.68
CA MET A 206 -24.53 6.17 6.48
C MET A 206 -25.31 5.65 5.29
N LYS A 207 -24.96 6.13 4.10
CA LYS A 207 -25.54 5.63 2.83
C LYS A 207 -24.48 4.88 2.03
N TYR A 208 -24.95 3.94 1.21
CA TYR A 208 -24.14 3.21 0.24
C TYR A 208 -22.88 2.58 0.86
N TRP A 209 -23.09 1.85 1.95
CA TRP A 209 -21.98 1.20 2.63
C TRP A 209 -21.58 -0.11 1.95
N VAL A 210 -20.28 -0.38 1.90
CA VAL A 210 -19.67 -1.58 1.31
C VAL A 210 -18.54 -2.04 2.22
N GLY A 211 -18.58 -3.32 2.65
CA GLY A 211 -17.60 -3.92 3.56
C GLY A 211 -16.32 -4.35 2.87
N PHE A 212 -15.20 -4.14 3.54
CA PHE A 212 -13.90 -4.66 3.09
C PHE A 212 -13.16 -5.47 4.17
N LYS A 213 -13.53 -5.31 5.45
CA LYS A 213 -12.98 -6.13 6.55
C LYS A 213 -13.87 -6.08 7.80
N GLY A 214 -14.83 -6.99 7.93
CA GLY A 214 -15.72 -7.06 9.06
C GLY A 214 -16.51 -5.77 9.27
N SER A 215 -16.27 -5.03 10.36
CA SER A 215 -16.96 -3.76 10.63
C SER A 215 -16.39 -2.55 9.89
N TYR A 216 -15.33 -2.72 9.13
CA TYR A 216 -14.70 -1.63 8.35
C TYR A 216 -15.31 -1.54 6.96
N LEU A 217 -15.81 -0.35 6.64
CA LEU A 217 -16.64 -0.10 5.46
C LEU A 217 -16.13 1.12 4.68
N PHE A 218 -16.38 1.13 3.39
CA PHE A 218 -16.55 2.36 2.62
C PHE A 218 -18.00 2.83 2.76
N HIS A 219 -18.23 4.10 3.01
CA HIS A 219 -19.58 4.66 3.08
C HIS A 219 -19.58 6.19 2.87
N SER A 220 -20.74 6.76 2.69
CA SER A 220 -20.91 8.21 2.55
C SER A 220 -20.47 8.99 3.80
N VAL A 221 -20.36 10.33 3.67
CA VAL A 221 -20.39 11.23 4.84
C VAL A 221 -21.56 10.90 5.74
N PRO A 222 -21.44 11.18 7.08
CA PRO A 222 -22.48 10.82 8.04
C PRO A 222 -23.79 11.60 7.90
N PHE A 223 -24.85 10.93 8.30
CA PHE A 223 -26.22 11.45 8.34
C PHE A 223 -26.79 11.36 9.76
N THR A 224 -27.77 12.20 10.06
CA THR A 224 -28.65 12.05 11.21
C THR A 224 -29.58 10.84 11.01
N GLU A 225 -30.26 10.39 12.07
CA GLU A 225 -31.19 9.26 11.98
C GLU A 225 -32.36 9.52 11.01
N ASP A 226 -32.81 10.79 10.90
CA ASP A 226 -33.85 11.23 9.97
C ASP A 226 -33.33 11.52 8.53
N GLY A 227 -32.07 11.15 8.25
CA GLY A 227 -31.53 11.16 6.88
C GLY A 227 -31.02 12.50 6.37
N ARG A 228 -30.76 13.48 7.24
CA ARG A 228 -30.10 14.75 6.89
C ARG A 228 -28.57 14.61 7.04
N ILE A 229 -27.79 15.26 6.17
CA ILE A 229 -26.33 15.28 6.27
C ILE A 229 -25.92 15.98 7.57
N ILE A 230 -24.93 15.41 8.28
CA ILE A 230 -24.26 16.07 9.39
C ILE A 230 -23.13 16.92 8.80
N GLU A 231 -23.45 18.20 8.55
CA GLU A 231 -22.57 19.12 7.82
C GLU A 231 -21.18 19.26 8.45
N GLU A 232 -21.09 19.28 9.79
CA GLU A 232 -19.80 19.38 10.49
C GLU A 232 -18.90 18.16 10.29
N GLU A 233 -19.49 16.99 10.09
CA GLU A 233 -18.75 15.76 9.75
C GLU A 233 -18.40 15.70 8.26
N ALA A 234 -19.30 16.20 7.40
CA ALA A 234 -19.06 16.23 5.96
C ALA A 234 -17.89 17.18 5.57
N LYS A 235 -17.70 18.27 6.29
CA LYS A 235 -16.59 19.21 6.10
C LYS A 235 -15.21 18.62 6.41
N LYS A 236 -15.15 17.49 7.14
CA LYS A 236 -13.89 16.82 7.51
C LYS A 236 -13.34 15.91 6.41
N LEU A 237 -13.99 15.83 5.24
CA LEU A 237 -13.44 15.06 4.11
C LEU A 237 -12.04 15.55 3.73
N GLY A 238 -11.09 14.60 3.65
CA GLY A 238 -9.68 14.86 3.43
C GLY A 238 -8.84 14.83 4.71
N GLU A 239 -9.47 14.62 5.88
CA GLU A 239 -8.79 14.48 7.17
C GLU A 239 -9.23 13.19 7.87
N PRO A 240 -8.36 12.50 8.64
CA PRO A 240 -8.75 11.39 9.47
C PRO A 240 -9.82 11.82 10.48
N SER A 241 -11.03 11.25 10.42
CA SER A 241 -12.15 11.72 11.23
C SER A 241 -13.17 10.64 11.61
N SER A 242 -12.99 9.41 11.14
CA SER A 242 -13.91 8.30 11.40
C SER A 242 -13.49 7.45 12.60
N HIS A 243 -14.29 6.44 12.91
CA HIS A 243 -13.97 5.39 13.88
C HIS A 243 -13.43 4.11 13.20
N GLY A 244 -12.74 4.30 12.06
CA GLY A 244 -12.08 3.23 11.32
C GLY A 244 -12.63 2.97 9.92
N CYS A 245 -13.88 3.31 9.62
CA CYS A 245 -14.42 3.26 8.25
C CYS A 245 -13.80 4.34 7.37
N ILE A 246 -13.90 4.18 6.07
CA ILE A 246 -13.52 5.21 5.09
C ILE A 246 -14.77 5.95 4.65
N ARG A 247 -14.87 7.22 5.07
CA ARG A 247 -15.95 8.13 4.69
C ARG A 247 -15.64 8.76 3.34
N LEU A 248 -16.65 8.86 2.48
CA LEU A 248 -16.52 9.33 1.11
C LEU A 248 -17.61 10.34 0.78
N PRO A 249 -17.43 11.20 -0.25
CA PRO A 249 -18.54 11.92 -0.86
C PRO A 249 -19.66 10.95 -1.25
N ILE A 250 -20.91 11.37 -1.12
CA ILE A 250 -22.08 10.51 -1.35
C ILE A 250 -22.03 9.86 -2.73
N ALA A 251 -21.64 10.63 -3.77
CA ALA A 251 -21.54 10.13 -5.13
C ALA A 251 -20.47 9.04 -5.29
N VAL A 252 -19.32 9.16 -4.58
CA VAL A 252 -18.24 8.19 -4.61
C VAL A 252 -18.63 6.90 -3.89
N ALA A 253 -19.24 7.01 -2.70
CA ALA A 253 -19.77 5.86 -1.99
C ALA A 253 -20.83 5.12 -2.82
N LYS A 254 -21.73 5.88 -3.46
CA LYS A 254 -22.75 5.31 -4.38
C LYS A 254 -22.09 4.62 -5.57
N TYR A 255 -21.04 5.21 -6.15
CA TYR A 255 -20.33 4.61 -7.28
C TYR A 255 -19.74 3.23 -6.90
N ILE A 256 -19.08 3.12 -5.74
CA ILE A 256 -18.56 1.82 -5.25
C ILE A 256 -19.71 0.83 -5.05
N TYR A 257 -20.77 1.27 -4.39
CA TYR A 257 -21.94 0.44 -4.11
C TYR A 257 -22.57 -0.15 -5.37
N ASP A 258 -22.72 0.68 -6.43
CA ASP A 258 -23.40 0.28 -7.67
C ASP A 258 -22.49 -0.52 -8.63
N ASN A 259 -21.19 -0.25 -8.67
CA ASN A 259 -20.32 -0.69 -9.77
C ASN A 259 -19.19 -1.63 -9.37
N VAL A 260 -18.67 -1.55 -8.13
CA VAL A 260 -17.52 -2.36 -7.73
C VAL A 260 -17.99 -3.72 -7.21
N PRO A 261 -17.65 -4.85 -7.85
CA PRO A 261 -18.12 -6.18 -7.47
C PRO A 261 -17.51 -6.68 -6.14
N ASP A 262 -18.17 -7.67 -5.56
CA ASP A 262 -17.60 -8.47 -4.48
C ASP A 262 -16.34 -9.20 -4.97
N GLY A 263 -15.32 -9.33 -4.10
CA GLY A 263 -14.02 -9.90 -4.44
C GLY A 263 -13.05 -8.95 -5.12
N SER A 264 -13.46 -7.69 -5.42
CA SER A 264 -12.54 -6.66 -5.92
C SER A 264 -11.45 -6.36 -4.89
N ILE A 265 -10.21 -6.23 -5.36
CA ILE A 265 -9.07 -5.98 -4.46
C ILE A 265 -9.10 -4.56 -3.92
N VAL A 266 -8.82 -4.45 -2.62
CA VAL A 266 -8.71 -3.18 -1.89
C VAL A 266 -7.35 -3.12 -1.23
N VAL A 267 -6.59 -2.05 -1.47
CA VAL A 267 -5.34 -1.74 -0.77
C VAL A 267 -5.51 -0.46 0.03
N ILE A 268 -5.13 -0.51 1.32
CA ILE A 268 -5.10 0.65 2.21
C ILE A 268 -3.68 0.80 2.75
N GLU A 269 -3.02 1.94 2.46
CA GLU A 269 -1.63 2.19 2.81
C GLU A 269 -1.34 3.62 3.29
#